data_8064763f2b7cd4ea5cf079c78ce542f4
#
_entry.id   8064763f2b7cd4ea5cf079c78ce542f4
#
_cell.length_a   1.000
_cell.length_b   1.000
_cell.length_c   1.000
_cell.angle_alpha   90.00
_cell.angle_beta   90.00
_cell.angle_gamma   90.00
#
_symmetry.space_group_name_H-M   'P 1'
#
loop_
_entity.id
_entity.type
_entity.pdbx_description
1 polymer ?
#
loop_
_entity_poly.entity_id
_entity_poly.type
_entity_poly.pdbx_seq_one_letter_code
_entity_poly.pdbx_strand_id
1 'polypeptide(L)' 'MDEEELEPRHKRPQPKDLSLMGVAELEAYIAELEAEITRVRAEITAKLGQRRGAEALFKR' A
#
# COMPACT_ATOMS: atom_id res chain seq x y z
N MET A 1 -10.72 -1.25 26.36
CA MET A 1 -10.36 -1.34 25.89
C MET A 1 -10.06 -1.43 25.10
N ASP A 2 -9.75 -1.38 24.98
CA ASP A 2 -9.37 -1.65 24.11
C ASP A 2 -9.86 -1.51 22.89
N GLU A 3 -10.51 -0.54 22.50
CA GLU A 3 -10.96 -0.34 21.24
C GLU A 3 -9.92 -0.22 20.30
N GLU A 4 -8.89 0.43 20.61
CA GLU A 4 -7.86 0.53 19.66
C GLU A 4 -7.34 -0.78 19.35
N GLU A 5 -7.33 -1.64 20.28
CA GLU A 5 -6.89 -2.94 19.95
C GLU A 5 -7.81 -3.61 19.06
N LEU A 6 -9.06 -3.32 19.18
CA LEU A 6 -10.01 -3.95 18.34
C LEU A 6 -9.99 -3.46 16.96
N GLU A 7 -9.29 -2.38 16.69
CA GLU A 7 -9.31 -1.87 15.37
C GLU A 7 -7.97 -1.73 14.81
N PRO A 8 -7.16 -2.74 14.86
CA PRO A 8 -5.86 -2.64 14.24
C PRO A 8 -5.93 -2.35 12.77
N ARG A 9 -6.96 -2.79 12.13
CA ARG A 9 -7.03 -2.57 10.71
C ARG A 9 -7.25 -1.13 10.36
N HIS A 10 -7.70 -0.36 11.29
CA HIS A 10 -7.89 1.03 11.01
C HIS A 10 -6.68 1.85 11.26
N LYS A 11 -5.69 1.26 11.89
CA LYS A 11 -4.53 2.01 12.17
C LYS A 11 -3.62 2.07 11.02
N ARG A 12 -3.03 3.18 10.80
CA ARG A 12 -2.02 3.26 9.83
C ARG A 12 -0.78 2.65 10.38
N PRO A 13 0.03 2.04 9.55
CA PRO A 13 1.30 1.53 10.02
C PRO A 13 2.11 2.67 10.59
N GLN A 14 2.76 2.41 11.69
CA GLN A 14 3.59 3.42 12.28
C GLN A 14 4.85 3.58 11.47
N PRO A 15 5.27 4.79 11.18
CA PRO A 15 6.52 4.95 10.46
C PRO A 15 7.67 4.47 11.34
N LYS A 16 8.66 3.92 10.72
CA LYS A 16 9.82 3.53 11.45
C LYS A 16 10.62 4.75 11.87
N ASP A 17 11.32 4.61 12.97
CA ASP A 17 12.17 5.68 13.42
C ASP A 17 13.47 5.63 12.64
N LEU A 18 13.53 6.45 11.61
CA LEU A 18 14.63 6.38 10.68
C LEU A 18 15.95 6.80 11.30
N SER A 19 15.89 7.58 12.34
CA SER A 19 17.14 8.04 12.93
C SER A 19 17.89 6.93 13.63
N LEU A 20 17.23 5.80 13.89
CA LEU A 20 17.88 4.68 14.52
C LEU A 20 18.42 3.68 13.53
N MET A 21 18.25 3.92 12.25
CA MET A 21 18.61 2.95 11.24
C MET A 21 19.91 3.34 10.59
N GLY A 22 20.73 2.33 10.29
CA GLY A 22 21.96 2.58 9.56
C GLY A 22 21.69 2.75 8.09
N VAL A 23 22.72 3.11 7.35
CA VAL A 23 22.57 3.38 5.93
C VAL A 23 22.06 2.15 5.19
N ALA A 24 22.65 0.98 5.47
CA ALA A 24 22.21 -0.21 4.77
C ALA A 24 20.75 -0.53 5.08
N GLU A 25 20.35 -0.30 6.32
CA GLU A 25 18.97 -0.55 6.69
C GLU A 25 18.05 0.43 6.01
N LEU A 26 18.49 1.68 5.90
CA LEU A 26 17.66 2.66 5.21
C LEU A 26 17.50 2.32 3.74
N GLU A 27 18.56 1.84 3.11
CA GLU A 27 18.47 1.46 1.73
C GLU A 27 17.56 0.27 1.54
N ALA A 28 17.62 -0.68 2.44
CA ALA A 28 16.73 -1.83 2.36
C ALA A 28 15.29 -1.40 2.57
N TYR A 29 15.08 -0.45 3.45
CA TYR A 29 13.75 0.05 3.70
C TYR A 29 13.20 0.74 2.45
N ILE A 30 14.04 1.50 1.75
CA ILE A 30 13.61 2.11 0.51
C ILE A 30 13.18 1.04 -0.49
N ALA A 31 13.93 -0.04 -0.60
CA ALA A 31 13.57 -1.09 -1.51
C ALA A 31 12.21 -1.69 -1.15
N GLU A 32 11.94 -1.86 0.14
CA GLU A 32 10.65 -2.36 0.55
C GLU A 32 9.54 -1.41 0.17
N LEU A 33 9.78 -0.12 0.37
CA LEU A 33 8.77 0.87 0.04
C LEU A 33 8.51 0.90 -1.46
N GLU A 34 9.55 0.76 -2.25
CA GLU A 34 9.37 0.75 -3.70
C GLU A 34 8.60 -0.47 -4.15
N ALA A 35 8.86 -1.61 -3.54
CA ALA A 35 8.12 -2.81 -3.87
C ALA A 35 6.64 -2.63 -3.51
N GLU A 36 6.39 -1.99 -2.39
CA GLU A 36 5.02 -1.76 -1.99
C GLU A 36 4.32 -0.81 -2.94
N ILE A 37 5.01 0.23 -3.37
CA ILE A 37 4.42 1.15 -4.33
C ILE A 37 4.06 0.41 -5.62
N THR A 38 4.94 -0.45 -6.08
CA THR A 38 4.68 -1.21 -7.28
C THR A 38 3.44 -2.09 -7.11
N ARG A 39 3.33 -2.72 -5.95
CA ARG A 39 2.19 -3.59 -5.69
C ARG A 39 0.89 -2.79 -5.69
N VAL A 40 0.92 -1.63 -5.06
CA VAL A 40 -0.28 -0.81 -4.99
C VAL A 40 -0.66 -0.31 -6.39
N ARG A 41 0.32 0.09 -7.17
CA ARG A 41 0.02 0.56 -8.50
C ARG A 41 -0.54 -0.54 -9.37
N ALA A 42 -0.07 -1.76 -9.20
CA ALA A 42 -0.62 -2.87 -9.95
C ALA A 42 -2.08 -3.08 -9.59
N GLU A 43 -2.40 -2.93 -8.32
CA GLU A 43 -3.77 -3.10 -7.90
C GLU A 43 -4.66 -2.01 -8.48
N ILE A 44 -4.18 -0.80 -8.52
CA ILE A 44 -4.93 0.29 -9.12
C ILE A 44 -5.19 0.01 -10.60
N THR A 45 -4.16 -0.44 -11.30
CA THR A 45 -4.30 -0.75 -12.70
C THR A 45 -5.34 -1.85 -12.91
N ALA A 46 -5.31 -2.86 -12.08
CA ALA A 46 -6.27 -3.95 -12.21
C ALA A 46 -7.70 -3.44 -12.01
N LYS A 47 -7.88 -2.60 -11.02
CA LYS A 47 -9.23 -2.10 -10.75
C LYS A 47 -9.72 -1.18 -11.84
N LEU A 48 -8.83 -0.36 -12.36
CA LEU A 48 -9.23 0.50 -13.47
C LEU A 48 -9.54 -0.31 -14.70
N GLY A 49 -8.79 -1.37 -14.93
CA GLY A 49 -9.07 -2.22 -16.07
C GLY A 49 -10.41 -2.88 -15.96
N GLN A 50 -10.74 -3.37 -14.79
CA GLN A 50 -12.04 -3.98 -14.59
C GLN A 50 -13.15 -2.97 -14.80
N ARG A 51 -12.94 -1.77 -14.30
CA ARG A 51 -13.96 -0.75 -14.44
C ARG A 51 -14.18 -0.40 -15.89
N ARG A 52 -13.09 -0.23 -16.64
CA ARG A 52 -13.24 0.09 -18.05
C ARG A 52 -13.91 -1.01 -18.80
N GLY A 53 -13.61 -2.25 -18.47
CA GLY A 53 -14.27 -3.36 -19.11
C GLY A 53 -15.76 -3.33 -18.87
N ALA A 54 -16.16 -3.06 -17.65
CA ALA A 54 -17.57 -3.02 -17.34
C ALA A 54 -18.25 -1.89 -18.07
N GLU A 55 -17.58 -0.75 -18.11
CA GLU A 55 -18.17 0.38 -18.78
C GLU A 55 -18.32 0.12 -20.26
N ALA A 56 -17.36 -0.54 -20.83
CA ALA A 56 -17.45 -0.84 -22.26
C ALA A 56 -18.62 -1.74 -22.53
N LEU A 57 -18.88 -2.69 -21.65
CA LEU A 57 -20.01 -3.55 -21.84
C LEU A 57 -21.32 -2.77 -21.76
N PHE A 58 -21.37 -1.84 -20.84
CA PHE A 58 -22.59 -1.09 -20.68
C PHE A 58 -22.83 -0.10 -21.78
N LYS A 59 -21.78 0.30 -22.42
CA LYS A 59 -21.96 1.30 -23.45
C LYS A 59 -22.52 0.77 -24.71
N ARG A 60 -22.79 -0.47 -24.78
CA ARG A 60 -23.35 -1.02 -26.01
C ARG A 60 -24.78 -0.66 -26.14
#